data_3a3ba684e7d923ba895804f496c11c92
#
_entry.id   3a3ba684e7d923ba895804f496c11c92
#
_cell.length_a   1.000
_cell.length_b   1.000
_cell.length_c   1.000
_cell.angle_alpha   90.00
_cell.angle_beta   90.00
_cell.angle_gamma   90.00
#
_symmetry.space_group_name_H-M   'P 1'
#
loop_
_entity.id
_entity.type
_entity.pdbx_description
1 polymer ?
#
loop_
_entity_poly.entity_id
_entity_poly.type
_entity_poly.pdbx_seq_one_letter_code
_entity_poly.pdbx_strand_id
1 'polypeptide(L)'
;MDESRSITEAEAIDNSATGVDGQDTSGTNSPPVQTPSVLQQVQQKTQRKRRRGQPPGWTIWLAGQAARSRGAVTHTLPIWLMGHRQQVLTVAISLAVHLAVAFVMALWALPPDTAERLFGLIVTRVDSDTEDLLQVIDIEEILQPDSIQDLDTNSNMKQLVSDLEENLTSDLTIDTQDRDFTLELEPTDAEMKVLYKQGEFGGRSEAGKQAALKKYGGTADSEKCVVSGLKWLKSIQQKNGSWSFAKQGPGAVPGRFKRTEVGATSLALLCFLGAGHTHVKEGPYRETVERALAFIGESATVTQGTADLRGNSEGNAGMYVQGLATICLSEAHALEHRDRNLTKMTEMAVRFIERAQNPVTGGWRYKPRDDTSDTSVVGWEVMALQSAKSGRIRVSSKSLRLARDFLRSAQADAAGALYAYVPGQGAKPSMTAVGLLCRMYLGWRNDNPSLQKGVKYLAGRGPNRNDMYYNYYATQVLHHWGGDMWKTWNQELREQLVRSQITEGPAAGSWRPNGPHSEVGGQLYQTTLSILTLEVYYRHLPIYQRLEQGPVDPAVAE
;
A
#
# COMPACT_ATOMS: atom_id res chain seq x y z
N MET A 1 14.88 -61.17 25.59
CA MET A 1 13.89 -61.56 26.59
C MET A 1 12.71 -60.66 26.28
N ASP A 2 11.87 -61.07 25.39
CA ASP A 2 10.68 -61.91 25.55
C ASP A 2 9.61 -61.13 26.26
N GLU A 3 8.44 -60.94 25.82
CA GLU A 3 7.46 -61.60 24.94
C GLU A 3 6.19 -60.73 25.07
N SER A 4 5.57 -60.32 24.05
CA SER A 4 4.62 -60.96 23.16
C SER A 4 3.18 -61.09 23.73
N ARG A 5 2.28 -60.84 22.80
CA ARG A 5 0.89 -61.37 22.60
C ARG A 5 -0.24 -60.43 23.05
N SER A 6 -1.10 -60.07 22.21
CA SER A 6 -1.86 -60.56 21.04
C SER A 6 -3.34 -60.78 21.37
N ILE A 7 -4.21 -60.28 20.48
CA ILE A 7 -5.39 -60.97 19.93
C ILE A 7 -6.66 -60.91 20.83
N THR A 8 -7.89 -60.65 20.39
CA THR A 8 -8.75 -60.98 19.23
C THR A 8 -10.09 -60.25 19.41
N GLU A 9 -10.69 -59.76 18.36
CA GLU A 9 -11.85 -60.36 17.65
C GLU A 9 -13.08 -60.59 18.55
N ALA A 10 -14.29 -60.44 18.15
CA ALA A 10 -15.09 -60.44 16.96
C ALA A 10 -16.58 -60.21 17.34
N GLU A 11 -17.34 -59.97 16.44
CA GLU A 11 -18.60 -60.43 15.79
C GLU A 11 -19.81 -59.62 16.24
N ALA A 12 -20.56 -59.02 15.38
CA ALA A 12 -21.43 -59.41 14.25
C ALA A 12 -22.69 -60.22 14.68
N ILE A 13 -23.78 -59.89 14.07
CA ILE A 13 -25.03 -60.64 13.78
C ILE A 13 -26.24 -59.74 14.04
N ASP A 14 -26.96 -59.27 13.09
CA ASP A 14 -27.77 -59.76 11.93
C ASP A 14 -29.23 -59.96 12.30
N ASN A 15 -30.04 -59.72 11.30
CA ASN A 15 -31.40 -60.19 10.97
C ASN A 15 -32.60 -59.36 11.48
N SER A 16 -33.26 -58.86 10.54
CA SER A 16 -34.28 -59.38 9.55
C SER A 16 -35.69 -59.16 10.10
N ALA A 17 -36.59 -58.73 9.40
CA ALA A 17 -37.24 -58.89 8.13
C ALA A 17 -38.74 -58.68 8.30
N THR A 18 -39.38 -58.41 7.20
CA THR A 18 -40.77 -58.62 6.82
C THR A 18 -41.83 -57.68 7.42
N GLY A 19 -42.69 -57.12 6.69
CA GLY A 19 -43.21 -57.28 5.34
C GLY A 19 -44.55 -56.58 5.18
N VAL A 20 -44.80 -56.18 3.96
CA VAL A 20 -46.02 -56.36 3.19
C VAL A 20 -47.27 -55.50 3.43
N ASP A 21 -47.59 -54.83 2.29
CA ASP A 21 -48.88 -54.52 1.67
C ASP A 21 -49.77 -53.37 2.16
N GLY A 22 -50.15 -52.60 1.14
CA GLY A 22 -51.46 -51.99 1.02
C GLY A 22 -51.46 -50.65 0.27
N GLN A 23 -51.55 -50.72 -1.06
CA GLN A 23 -52.42 -49.92 -1.94
C GLN A 23 -53.21 -48.77 -1.24
N ASP A 24 -53.36 -47.56 -1.72
CA ASP A 24 -53.86 -47.15 -3.03
C ASP A 24 -53.94 -45.62 -3.12
N THR A 25 -53.74 -45.13 -4.34
CA THR A 25 -54.43 -44.09 -5.07
C THR A 25 -54.39 -42.65 -4.61
N SER A 26 -53.91 -41.90 -5.57
CA SER A 26 -54.46 -40.66 -6.14
C SER A 26 -53.95 -39.32 -5.65
N GLY A 27 -53.52 -38.54 -6.62
CA GLY A 27 -53.64 -37.10 -6.56
C GLY A 27 -52.42 -36.32 -6.90
N THR A 28 -51.99 -36.38 -8.16
CA THR A 28 -51.15 -35.35 -8.77
C THR A 28 -51.80 -33.98 -8.70
N ASN A 29 -51.16 -33.02 -8.04
CA ASN A 29 -51.35 -31.61 -8.36
C ASN A 29 -50.05 -30.84 -8.10
N SER A 30 -49.23 -30.75 -9.14
CA SER A 30 -48.19 -29.75 -9.23
C SER A 30 -48.82 -28.41 -9.64
N PRO A 31 -48.60 -27.30 -8.93
CA PRO A 31 -49.11 -26.01 -9.38
C PRO A 31 -48.34 -25.52 -10.64
N PRO A 32 -48.98 -24.80 -11.54
CA PRO A 32 -48.41 -24.37 -12.79
C PRO A 32 -47.29 -23.34 -12.53
N VAL A 33 -46.17 -23.51 -13.23
CA VAL A 33 -45.08 -22.55 -13.31
C VAL A 33 -45.63 -21.30 -14.00
N GLN A 34 -45.92 -20.24 -13.22
CA GLN A 34 -46.24 -18.92 -13.76
C GLN A 34 -44.96 -18.25 -14.20
N THR A 35 -44.81 -18.06 -15.50
CA THR A 35 -43.82 -17.16 -16.08
C THR A 35 -44.12 -15.72 -15.64
N PRO A 36 -43.16 -15.00 -15.02
CA PRO A 36 -43.42 -13.66 -14.56
C PRO A 36 -43.69 -12.70 -15.73
N SER A 37 -44.71 -11.87 -15.60
CA SER A 37 -45.09 -10.87 -16.60
C SER A 37 -43.97 -9.91 -16.92
N VAL A 38 -44.00 -9.32 -18.12
CA VAL A 38 -42.99 -8.33 -18.60
C VAL A 38 -42.80 -7.19 -17.59
N LEU A 39 -43.84 -6.81 -16.84
CA LEU A 39 -43.78 -5.81 -15.77
C LEU A 39 -42.91 -6.24 -14.59
N GLN A 40 -42.93 -7.52 -14.20
CA GLN A 40 -42.06 -8.06 -13.14
C GLN A 40 -40.61 -8.15 -13.58
N GLN A 41 -40.35 -8.46 -14.85
CA GLN A 41 -38.99 -8.45 -15.41
C GLN A 41 -38.41 -7.04 -15.51
N VAL A 42 -39.22 -6.03 -15.83
CA VAL A 42 -38.84 -4.62 -15.85
C VAL A 42 -38.56 -4.11 -14.42
N GLN A 43 -39.38 -4.49 -13.45
CA GLN A 43 -39.14 -4.13 -12.04
C GLN A 43 -37.87 -4.79 -11.48
N GLN A 44 -37.60 -6.06 -11.81
CA GLN A 44 -36.35 -6.71 -11.41
C GLN A 44 -35.10 -6.11 -12.10
N LYS A 45 -35.21 -5.71 -13.38
CA LYS A 45 -34.12 -4.98 -14.07
C LYS A 45 -33.89 -3.59 -13.47
N THR A 46 -34.94 -2.91 -13.06
CA THR A 46 -34.85 -1.58 -12.42
C THR A 46 -34.27 -1.67 -11.01
N GLN A 47 -34.61 -2.70 -10.25
CA GLN A 47 -33.99 -2.97 -8.94
C GLN A 47 -32.52 -3.38 -9.07
N ARG A 48 -32.13 -4.18 -10.09
CA ARG A 48 -30.73 -4.49 -10.37
C ARG A 48 -29.93 -3.25 -10.80
N LYS A 49 -30.52 -2.34 -11.58
CA LYS A 49 -29.86 -1.07 -11.95
C LYS A 49 -29.70 -0.13 -10.76
N ARG A 50 -30.67 -0.10 -9.82
CA ARG A 50 -30.54 0.69 -8.57
C ARG A 50 -29.47 0.13 -7.62
N ARG A 51 -29.30 -1.19 -7.56
CA ARG A 51 -28.22 -1.79 -6.75
C ARG A 51 -26.81 -1.56 -7.32
N ARG A 52 -26.66 -1.37 -8.64
CA ARG A 52 -25.37 -1.05 -9.27
C ARG A 52 -24.88 0.39 -9.06
N GLY A 53 -25.71 1.27 -8.55
CA GLY A 53 -25.37 2.68 -8.27
C GLY A 53 -25.26 3.04 -6.80
N GLN A 54 -25.39 2.11 -5.87
CA GLN A 54 -25.16 2.40 -4.45
C GLN A 54 -23.66 2.40 -4.16
N PRO A 55 -23.16 3.44 -3.47
CA PRO A 55 -21.77 3.48 -3.06
C PRO A 55 -21.46 2.29 -2.13
N PRO A 56 -20.20 1.79 -2.11
CA PRO A 56 -19.75 0.75 -1.19
C PRO A 56 -20.15 1.06 0.25
N GLY A 57 -20.43 0.03 1.07
CA GLY A 57 -20.93 0.19 2.44
C GLY A 57 -20.08 1.14 3.31
N TRP A 58 -18.75 1.17 3.09
CA TRP A 58 -17.84 2.09 3.77
C TRP A 58 -18.07 3.57 3.45
N THR A 59 -18.58 3.91 2.25
CA THR A 59 -18.92 5.29 1.88
C THR A 59 -20.13 5.82 2.66
N ILE A 60 -21.10 4.94 2.94
CA ILE A 60 -22.28 5.26 3.77
C ILE A 60 -21.84 5.42 5.24
N TRP A 61 -20.91 4.58 5.70
CA TRP A 61 -20.38 4.67 7.05
C TRP A 61 -19.61 5.98 7.30
N LEU A 62 -18.76 6.43 6.34
CA LEU A 62 -18.06 7.71 6.44
C LEU A 62 -19.02 8.91 6.50
N ALA A 63 -20.09 8.89 5.74
CA ALA A 63 -21.11 9.93 5.79
C ALA A 63 -21.82 9.94 7.17
N GLY A 64 -22.10 8.78 7.73
CA GLY A 64 -22.70 8.63 9.06
C GLY A 64 -21.78 9.07 10.20
N GLN A 65 -20.49 8.80 10.13
CA GLN A 65 -19.49 9.24 11.11
C GLN A 65 -19.26 10.76 11.05
N ALA A 66 -19.17 11.33 9.85
CA ALA A 66 -19.03 12.77 9.68
C ALA A 66 -20.25 13.56 10.20
N ALA A 67 -21.45 12.98 10.10
CA ALA A 67 -22.66 13.56 10.67
C ALA A 67 -22.67 13.47 12.20
N ARG A 68 -22.19 12.38 12.79
CA ARG A 68 -22.11 12.21 14.25
C ARG A 68 -21.04 13.11 14.89
N SER A 69 -19.91 13.32 14.25
CA SER A 69 -18.86 14.22 14.76
C SER A 69 -19.26 15.71 14.71
N ARG A 70 -20.13 16.10 13.78
CA ARG A 70 -20.65 17.47 13.73
C ARG A 70 -21.67 17.79 14.82
N GLY A 71 -22.40 16.79 15.32
CA GLY A 71 -23.36 16.96 16.40
C GLY A 71 -22.74 17.07 17.80
N ALA A 72 -21.52 16.61 18.00
CA ALA A 72 -20.88 16.60 19.32
C ALA A 72 -20.12 17.89 19.67
N VAL A 73 -19.92 18.82 18.72
CA VAL A 73 -19.13 20.06 18.96
C VAL A 73 -20.01 21.26 19.29
N THR A 74 -21.34 21.16 19.20
CA THR A 74 -22.23 22.32 19.35
C THR A 74 -22.85 22.50 20.75
N HIS A 75 -22.51 21.69 21.76
CA HIS A 75 -23.25 21.71 23.02
C HIS A 75 -22.47 21.99 24.31
N THR A 76 -21.36 22.73 24.27
CA THR A 76 -20.75 23.20 25.54
C THR A 76 -20.07 24.57 25.44
N LEU A 77 -20.67 25.53 24.76
CA LEU A 77 -20.35 26.91 25.08
C LEU A 77 -21.46 27.43 26.01
N PRO A 78 -21.13 27.91 27.23
CA PRO A 78 -22.15 28.38 28.15
C PRO A 78 -22.90 29.57 27.55
N ILE A 79 -24.23 29.53 27.68
CA ILE A 79 -25.18 30.55 27.15
C ILE A 79 -24.78 31.99 27.56
N TRP A 80 -24.02 32.12 28.66
CA TRP A 80 -23.44 33.36 29.14
C TRP A 80 -22.47 34.02 28.14
N LEU A 81 -21.68 33.21 27.41
CA LEU A 81 -20.72 33.72 26.40
C LEU A 81 -21.43 34.30 25.16
N MET A 82 -22.61 33.86 24.82
CA MET A 82 -23.38 34.40 23.69
C MET A 82 -23.97 35.79 23.99
N GLY A 83 -24.36 36.05 25.24
CA GLY A 83 -24.88 37.36 25.65
C GLY A 83 -23.81 38.46 25.76
N HIS A 84 -22.56 38.10 25.93
CA HIS A 84 -21.45 39.06 26.16
C HIS A 84 -20.40 39.04 25.06
N ARG A 85 -20.76 38.59 23.89
CA ARG A 85 -19.80 38.35 22.75
C ARG A 85 -18.96 39.58 22.39
N GLN A 86 -19.56 40.78 22.43
CA GLN A 86 -18.83 42.01 22.17
C GLN A 86 -17.84 42.35 23.31
N GLN A 87 -18.23 42.15 24.56
CA GLN A 87 -17.35 42.42 25.71
C GLN A 87 -16.20 41.44 25.78
N VAL A 88 -16.43 40.14 25.51
CA VAL A 88 -15.37 39.13 25.45
C VAL A 88 -14.38 39.41 24.31
N LEU A 89 -14.90 39.83 23.13
CA LEU A 89 -14.06 40.20 22.00
C LEU A 89 -13.20 41.43 22.32
N THR A 90 -13.79 42.45 22.96
CA THR A 90 -13.08 43.68 23.38
C THR A 90 -11.97 43.38 24.38
N VAL A 91 -12.27 42.53 25.38
CA VAL A 91 -11.26 42.10 26.37
C VAL A 91 -10.15 41.25 25.71
N ALA A 92 -10.49 40.36 24.78
CA ALA A 92 -9.51 39.55 24.06
C ALA A 92 -8.61 40.41 23.16
N ILE A 93 -9.18 41.39 22.45
CA ILE A 93 -8.40 42.34 21.64
C ILE A 93 -7.50 43.21 22.54
N SER A 94 -8.04 43.74 23.65
CA SER A 94 -7.25 44.52 24.60
C SER A 94 -6.10 43.71 25.17
N LEU A 95 -6.33 42.46 25.59
CA LEU A 95 -5.28 41.57 26.08
C LEU A 95 -4.21 41.29 25.02
N ALA A 96 -4.62 41.04 23.78
CA ALA A 96 -3.68 40.79 22.68
C ALA A 96 -2.79 42.03 22.41
N VAL A 97 -3.36 43.24 22.45
CA VAL A 97 -2.62 44.47 22.28
C VAL A 97 -1.64 44.68 23.44
N HIS A 98 -2.06 44.46 24.67
CA HIS A 98 -1.15 44.60 25.84
C HIS A 98 -0.03 43.56 25.82
N LEU A 99 -0.30 42.32 25.40
CA LEU A 99 0.74 41.30 25.22
C LEU A 99 1.71 41.67 24.10
N ALA A 100 1.23 42.21 22.99
CA ALA A 100 2.08 42.68 21.90
C ALA A 100 2.97 43.85 22.36
N VAL A 101 2.43 44.85 23.07
CA VAL A 101 3.20 45.98 23.64
C VAL A 101 4.21 45.47 24.67
N ALA A 102 3.82 44.57 25.57
CA ALA A 102 4.73 43.98 26.55
C ALA A 102 5.87 43.18 25.87
N PHE A 103 5.56 42.47 24.78
CA PHE A 103 6.57 41.77 23.98
C PHE A 103 7.57 42.74 23.32
N VAL A 104 7.07 43.81 22.71
CA VAL A 104 7.95 44.85 22.12
C VAL A 104 8.80 45.51 23.21
N MET A 105 8.23 45.82 24.37
CA MET A 105 8.96 46.41 25.51
C MET A 105 10.00 45.42 26.08
N ALA A 106 9.68 44.14 26.13
CA ALA A 106 10.62 43.09 26.54
C ALA A 106 11.80 42.98 25.55
N LEU A 107 11.57 43.11 24.26
CA LEU A 107 12.62 43.17 23.25
C LEU A 107 13.51 44.42 23.40
N TRP A 108 12.95 45.54 23.85
CA TRP A 108 13.69 46.80 24.07
C TRP A 108 14.50 46.79 25.37
N ALA A 109 14.07 46.02 26.38
CA ALA A 109 14.73 45.86 27.65
C ALA A 109 15.82 44.77 27.68
N LEU A 110 15.97 44.00 26.60
CA LEU A 110 17.02 43.00 26.48
C LEU A 110 18.37 43.66 26.18
N PRO A 111 19.45 43.26 26.87
CA PRO A 111 20.80 43.71 26.52
C PRO A 111 21.11 43.36 25.06
N PRO A 112 21.83 44.24 24.33
CA PRO A 112 22.12 44.04 22.89
C PRO A 112 22.76 42.68 22.58
N ASP A 113 23.62 42.16 23.44
CA ASP A 113 24.28 40.86 23.29
C ASP A 113 23.30 39.67 23.34
N THR A 114 22.14 39.84 23.97
CA THR A 114 21.12 38.77 24.05
C THR A 114 20.22 38.77 22.84
N ALA A 115 19.97 39.94 22.26
CA ALA A 115 19.22 40.06 21.01
C ALA A 115 20.04 39.49 19.84
N GLU A 116 21.34 39.78 19.74
CA GLU A 116 22.24 39.22 18.73
C GLU A 116 22.38 37.69 18.86
N ARG A 117 22.41 37.13 20.08
CA ARG A 117 22.44 35.67 20.29
C ARG A 117 21.12 34.99 19.89
N LEU A 118 19.98 35.64 20.12
CA LEU A 118 18.67 35.10 19.65
C LEU A 118 18.53 35.22 18.13
N PHE A 119 18.97 36.32 17.52
CA PHE A 119 19.02 36.46 16.07
C PHE A 119 20.10 35.56 15.45
N GLY A 120 21.27 35.45 16.06
CA GLY A 120 22.33 34.52 15.65
C GLY A 120 21.93 33.07 15.70
N LEU A 121 21.12 32.64 16.70
CA LEU A 121 20.57 31.28 16.77
C LEU A 121 19.52 31.01 15.68
N ILE A 122 18.84 32.03 15.19
CA ILE A 122 17.88 31.88 14.08
C ILE A 122 18.64 31.87 12.74
N VAL A 123 19.72 32.67 12.57
CA VAL A 123 20.48 32.80 11.32
C VAL A 123 21.52 31.66 11.17
N THR A 124 22.20 31.25 12.24
CA THR A 124 23.19 30.15 12.17
C THR A 124 22.56 28.77 11.98
N ARG A 125 21.25 28.63 12.16
CA ARG A 125 20.54 27.40 11.85
C ARG A 125 20.10 27.28 10.37
N VAL A 126 20.25 28.38 9.61
CA VAL A 126 19.93 28.43 8.17
C VAL A 126 21.16 28.11 7.31
N ASP A 127 22.38 28.40 7.77
CA ASP A 127 23.57 28.32 6.93
C ASP A 127 24.31 26.97 6.88
N SER A 128 23.96 25.99 7.74
CA SER A 128 24.64 24.67 7.72
C SER A 128 23.90 23.58 6.97
N ASP A 129 22.64 23.81 6.58
CA ASP A 129 21.79 22.79 5.93
C ASP A 129 21.40 23.13 4.48
N THR A 130 21.94 24.21 3.91
CA THR A 130 21.55 24.67 2.57
C THR A 130 22.10 23.82 1.42
N GLU A 131 23.19 23.08 1.61
CA GLU A 131 23.69 22.19 0.55
C GLU A 131 22.86 20.92 0.37
N ASP A 132 22.22 20.41 1.44
CA ASP A 132 21.32 19.24 1.35
C ASP A 132 19.87 19.62 0.95
N LEU A 133 19.49 20.90 1.09
CA LEU A 133 18.13 21.40 0.79
C LEU A 133 17.91 21.73 -0.70
N LEU A 134 18.98 21.95 -1.47
CA LEU A 134 18.90 22.26 -2.91
C LEU A 134 18.65 21.02 -3.79
N GLN A 135 18.56 19.84 -3.21
CA GLN A 135 18.31 18.60 -3.97
C GLN A 135 16.88 18.09 -3.88
N VAL A 136 16.00 18.74 -3.14
CA VAL A 136 14.55 18.49 -3.21
C VAL A 136 14.00 19.44 -4.27
N ILE A 137 13.84 18.96 -5.49
CA ILE A 137 13.09 19.68 -6.52
C ILE A 137 11.67 19.85 -5.97
N ASP A 138 11.35 21.06 -5.55
CA ASP A 138 10.01 21.45 -5.12
C ASP A 138 9.17 21.60 -6.40
N ILE A 139 8.35 20.59 -6.67
CA ILE A 139 7.47 20.53 -7.86
C ILE A 139 6.40 21.64 -7.79
N GLU A 140 6.25 22.30 -6.64
CA GLU A 140 5.31 23.43 -6.49
C GLU A 140 5.76 24.71 -7.21
N GLU A 141 7.05 24.87 -7.58
CA GLU A 141 7.55 26.09 -8.23
C GLU A 141 7.47 26.06 -9.77
N ILE A 142 7.10 24.92 -10.37
CA ILE A 142 6.97 24.76 -11.83
C ILE A 142 5.53 25.03 -12.33
N LEU A 143 4.59 25.25 -11.43
CA LEU A 143 3.19 25.51 -11.79
C LEU A 143 2.83 27.01 -11.67
N GLN A 144 3.44 27.86 -12.47
CA GLN A 144 2.85 29.16 -12.82
C GLN A 144 2.28 29.10 -14.23
N PRO A 145 0.99 29.44 -14.40
CA PRO A 145 0.33 29.38 -15.70
C PRO A 145 0.51 30.72 -16.43
N ASP A 146 1.57 30.84 -17.22
CA ASP A 146 1.58 31.87 -18.25
C ASP A 146 2.42 31.42 -19.45
N SER A 147 1.75 31.44 -20.60
CA SER A 147 2.24 31.31 -21.98
C SER A 147 2.37 29.92 -22.57
N ILE A 148 1.27 29.42 -23.12
CA ILE A 148 1.32 28.47 -24.26
C ILE A 148 0.49 29.04 -25.40
N GLN A 149 1.20 29.44 -26.45
CA GLN A 149 0.59 29.65 -27.77
C GLN A 149 0.59 28.32 -28.53
N ASP A 150 -0.53 28.09 -29.21
CA ASP A 150 -0.94 26.97 -30.04
C ASP A 150 0.15 26.32 -30.90
N LEU A 151 0.25 24.99 -30.81
CA LEU A 151 0.73 24.13 -31.89
C LEU A 151 -0.15 22.88 -32.00
N ASP A 152 -0.85 22.85 -33.12
CA ASP A 152 -1.84 21.84 -33.50
C ASP A 152 -1.16 20.51 -33.82
N THR A 153 -1.03 19.61 -32.82
CA THR A 153 -0.50 18.23 -33.02
C THR A 153 -1.46 17.15 -32.50
N ASN A 154 -2.70 17.52 -32.19
CA ASN A 154 -3.61 16.72 -31.37
C ASN A 154 -4.47 15.69 -32.14
N SER A 155 -4.51 15.73 -33.49
CA SER A 155 -5.35 14.81 -34.28
C SER A 155 -4.66 13.49 -34.61
N ASN A 156 -3.35 13.52 -34.91
CA ASN A 156 -2.62 12.31 -35.33
C ASN A 156 -2.26 11.39 -34.14
N MET A 157 -2.12 11.93 -32.94
CA MET A 157 -1.76 11.14 -31.75
C MET A 157 -2.99 10.42 -31.14
N LYS A 158 -4.17 11.04 -31.20
CA LYS A 158 -5.43 10.38 -30.77
C LYS A 158 -5.77 9.20 -31.67
N GLN A 159 -5.50 9.31 -32.95
CA GLN A 159 -5.73 8.23 -33.92
C GLN A 159 -4.75 7.07 -33.72
N LEU A 160 -3.48 7.36 -33.48
CA LEU A 160 -2.45 6.34 -33.21
C LEU A 160 -2.73 5.58 -31.88
N VAL A 161 -3.23 6.27 -30.85
CA VAL A 161 -3.59 5.65 -29.56
C VAL A 161 -4.87 4.83 -29.71
N SER A 162 -5.87 5.31 -30.47
CA SER A 162 -7.10 4.58 -30.77
C SER A 162 -6.81 3.31 -31.57
N ASP A 163 -5.95 3.40 -32.60
CA ASP A 163 -5.56 2.26 -33.42
C ASP A 163 -4.71 1.23 -32.65
N LEU A 164 -3.93 1.68 -31.65
CA LEU A 164 -3.20 0.80 -30.73
C LEU A 164 -4.13 0.15 -29.69
N GLU A 165 -5.11 0.86 -29.18
CA GLU A 165 -6.11 0.32 -28.26
C GLU A 165 -7.06 -0.66 -28.96
N GLU A 166 -7.46 -0.38 -30.21
CA GLU A 166 -8.33 -1.25 -30.99
C GLU A 166 -7.64 -2.54 -31.45
N ASN A 167 -6.34 -2.46 -31.81
CA ASN A 167 -5.52 -3.64 -32.13
C ASN A 167 -5.11 -4.45 -30.90
N LEU A 168 -5.08 -3.84 -29.67
CA LEU A 168 -4.78 -4.54 -28.44
C LEU A 168 -6.01 -5.16 -27.77
N THR A 169 -7.21 -4.60 -28.01
CA THR A 169 -8.46 -5.11 -27.42
C THR A 169 -9.13 -6.20 -28.24
N SER A 170 -8.86 -6.28 -29.54
CA SER A 170 -9.46 -7.31 -30.41
C SER A 170 -8.80 -8.68 -30.31
N ASP A 171 -7.58 -8.78 -29.73
CA ASP A 171 -6.79 -10.03 -29.72
C ASP A 171 -6.46 -10.58 -28.32
N LEU A 172 -6.95 -9.94 -27.23
CA LEU A 172 -6.63 -10.32 -25.86
C LEU A 172 -7.85 -10.82 -25.05
N THR A 173 -8.62 -11.74 -25.59
CA THR A 173 -9.20 -12.79 -24.77
C THR A 173 -8.06 -13.75 -24.43
N ILE A 174 -7.43 -13.55 -23.29
CA ILE A 174 -6.36 -14.42 -22.79
C ILE A 174 -6.96 -15.80 -22.52
N ASP A 175 -6.92 -16.64 -23.52
CA ASP A 175 -6.94 -18.10 -23.35
C ASP A 175 -5.55 -18.46 -22.81
N THR A 176 -5.49 -18.71 -21.49
CA THR A 176 -4.24 -18.89 -20.74
C THR A 176 -3.56 -20.23 -21.02
N GLN A 177 -3.97 -20.98 -22.05
CA GLN A 177 -3.48 -22.34 -22.23
C GLN A 177 -2.34 -22.52 -23.23
N ASP A 178 -2.08 -21.63 -24.19
CA ASP A 178 -1.04 -21.91 -25.20
C ASP A 178 -0.47 -20.65 -25.88
N ARG A 179 0.23 -19.77 -25.17
CA ARG A 179 1.14 -18.82 -25.82
C ARG A 179 2.50 -18.82 -25.12
N ASP A 180 3.49 -19.30 -25.82
CA ASP A 180 4.91 -19.09 -25.53
C ASP A 180 5.19 -17.57 -25.56
N PHE A 181 5.21 -16.95 -24.39
CA PHE A 181 5.56 -15.54 -24.22
C PHE A 181 7.08 -15.42 -24.35
N THR A 182 7.56 -15.19 -25.55
CA THR A 182 8.97 -14.80 -25.77
C THR A 182 9.15 -13.33 -25.39
N LEU A 183 9.51 -13.06 -24.12
CA LEU A 183 9.92 -11.74 -23.61
C LEU A 183 11.36 -11.37 -24.02
N GLU A 184 11.85 -11.85 -25.16
CA GLU A 184 13.25 -11.72 -25.58
C GLU A 184 13.59 -10.38 -26.23
N LEU A 185 12.61 -9.55 -26.58
CA LEU A 185 12.85 -8.27 -27.24
C LEU A 185 12.80 -7.11 -26.24
N GLU A 186 13.77 -6.20 -26.36
CA GLU A 186 13.74 -4.93 -25.62
C GLU A 186 12.45 -4.16 -25.97
N PRO A 187 11.83 -3.45 -25.02
CA PRO A 187 10.61 -2.68 -25.30
C PRO A 187 10.90 -1.56 -26.28
N THR A 188 9.94 -1.31 -27.18
CA THR A 188 10.00 -0.20 -28.14
C THR A 188 9.88 1.15 -27.44
N ASP A 189 10.27 2.23 -28.12
CA ASP A 189 10.08 3.61 -27.60
C ASP A 189 8.61 3.93 -27.32
N ALA A 190 7.67 3.38 -28.10
CA ALA A 190 6.24 3.55 -27.87
C ALA A 190 5.79 2.85 -26.57
N GLU A 191 6.22 1.62 -26.32
CA GLU A 191 5.95 0.89 -25.08
C GLU A 191 6.55 1.62 -23.87
N MET A 192 7.76 2.19 -24.01
CA MET A 192 8.39 2.98 -22.95
C MET A 192 7.62 4.28 -22.65
N LYS A 193 7.10 4.97 -23.68
CA LYS A 193 6.24 6.14 -23.47
C LYS A 193 4.96 5.78 -22.73
N VAL A 194 4.31 4.66 -23.06
CA VAL A 194 3.13 4.17 -22.33
C VAL A 194 3.46 3.88 -20.88
N LEU A 195 4.62 3.23 -20.61
CA LEU A 195 5.06 2.88 -19.27
C LEU A 195 5.19 4.11 -18.35
N TYR A 196 5.72 5.22 -18.87
CA TYR A 196 5.96 6.42 -18.05
C TYR A 196 4.83 7.45 -18.07
N LYS A 197 3.82 7.31 -18.95
CA LYS A 197 2.71 8.27 -19.09
C LYS A 197 1.92 8.51 -17.81
N GLN A 198 1.74 7.50 -16.97
CA GLN A 198 1.01 7.58 -15.71
C GLN A 198 1.93 7.72 -14.48
N GLY A 199 3.14 8.25 -14.65
CA GLY A 199 4.10 8.42 -13.55
C GLY A 199 4.50 7.10 -12.91
N GLU A 200 4.52 7.04 -11.58
CA GLU A 200 4.95 5.84 -10.83
C GLU A 200 4.04 4.62 -11.02
N PHE A 201 2.78 4.84 -11.39
CA PHE A 201 1.77 3.79 -11.53
C PHE A 201 1.58 3.30 -12.98
N GLY A 202 2.32 3.85 -13.94
CA GLY A 202 2.18 3.52 -15.35
C GLY A 202 2.43 2.06 -15.70
N GLY A 203 3.27 1.38 -14.93
CA GLY A 203 3.53 -0.04 -15.07
C GLY A 203 2.34 -0.96 -14.72
N ARG A 204 1.27 -0.42 -14.12
CA ARG A 204 0.09 -1.22 -13.71
C ARG A 204 -1.03 -1.26 -14.75
N SER A 205 -0.91 -0.51 -15.84
CA SER A 205 -1.74 -0.71 -17.04
C SER A 205 -1.28 -1.96 -17.78
N GLU A 206 -2.15 -2.58 -18.58
CA GLU A 206 -1.78 -3.83 -19.29
C GLU A 206 -0.56 -3.63 -20.20
N ALA A 207 -0.57 -2.57 -21.03
CA ALA A 207 0.55 -2.25 -21.90
C ALA A 207 1.81 -1.84 -21.13
N GLY A 208 1.66 -1.05 -20.04
CA GLY A 208 2.77 -0.67 -19.17
C GLY A 208 3.39 -1.88 -18.45
N LYS A 209 2.58 -2.85 -18.06
CA LYS A 209 3.01 -4.10 -17.42
C LYS A 209 3.90 -4.91 -18.36
N GLN A 210 3.47 -5.09 -19.61
CA GLN A 210 4.26 -5.82 -20.61
C GLN A 210 5.60 -5.12 -20.90
N ALA A 211 5.60 -3.80 -21.06
CA ALA A 211 6.81 -3.02 -21.24
C ALA A 211 7.75 -3.13 -20.02
N ALA A 212 7.21 -3.07 -18.81
CA ALA A 212 7.98 -3.18 -17.57
C ALA A 212 8.60 -4.58 -17.40
N LEU A 213 7.85 -5.64 -17.69
CA LEU A 213 8.37 -7.02 -17.63
C LEU A 213 9.55 -7.20 -18.59
N LYS A 214 9.42 -6.76 -19.84
CA LYS A 214 10.50 -6.79 -20.85
C LYS A 214 11.72 -5.99 -20.36
N LYS A 215 11.49 -4.75 -19.92
CA LYS A 215 12.57 -3.81 -19.54
C LYS A 215 13.35 -4.25 -18.31
N TYR A 216 12.66 -4.75 -17.30
CA TYR A 216 13.25 -4.98 -15.99
C TYR A 216 13.52 -6.46 -15.69
N GLY A 217 13.31 -7.35 -16.66
CA GLY A 217 13.72 -8.76 -16.54
C GLY A 217 12.68 -9.65 -15.87
N GLY A 218 11.39 -9.34 -15.99
CA GLY A 218 10.32 -10.29 -15.70
C GLY A 218 10.25 -11.39 -16.74
N THR A 219 9.60 -12.51 -16.42
CA THR A 219 9.41 -13.65 -17.32
C THR A 219 7.97 -14.11 -17.33
N ALA A 220 7.57 -14.87 -18.35
CA ALA A 220 6.26 -15.51 -18.40
C ALA A 220 6.01 -16.38 -17.15
N ASP A 221 7.01 -17.11 -16.68
CA ASP A 221 6.87 -17.97 -15.50
C ASP A 221 6.72 -17.17 -14.21
N SER A 222 7.45 -16.04 -14.06
CA SER A 222 7.24 -15.15 -12.91
C SER A 222 5.82 -14.58 -12.88
N GLU A 223 5.28 -14.22 -14.05
CA GLU A 223 3.91 -13.70 -14.15
C GLU A 223 2.86 -14.79 -13.92
N LYS A 224 3.07 -16.02 -14.43
CA LYS A 224 2.21 -17.17 -14.08
C LYS A 224 2.17 -17.40 -12.57
N CYS A 225 3.29 -17.24 -11.87
CA CYS A 225 3.35 -17.34 -10.43
C CYS A 225 2.52 -16.24 -9.73
N VAL A 226 2.59 -15.00 -10.21
CA VAL A 226 1.74 -13.90 -9.71
C VAL A 226 0.26 -14.23 -9.90
N VAL A 227 -0.14 -14.61 -11.13
CA VAL A 227 -1.53 -14.97 -11.45
C VAL A 227 -2.04 -16.11 -10.57
N SER A 228 -1.24 -17.17 -10.37
CA SER A 228 -1.59 -18.29 -9.50
C SER A 228 -1.71 -17.85 -8.04
N GLY A 229 -0.82 -16.99 -7.57
CA GLY A 229 -0.85 -16.42 -6.22
C GLY A 229 -2.11 -15.57 -5.97
N LEU A 230 -2.49 -14.72 -6.93
CA LEU A 230 -3.72 -13.93 -6.85
C LEU A 230 -4.98 -14.83 -6.84
N LYS A 231 -5.00 -15.90 -7.62
CA LYS A 231 -6.09 -16.90 -7.58
C LYS A 231 -6.21 -17.53 -6.18
N TRP A 232 -5.08 -17.95 -5.59
CA TRP A 232 -5.07 -18.49 -4.25
C TRP A 232 -5.53 -17.45 -3.22
N LEU A 233 -5.03 -16.21 -3.25
CA LEU A 233 -5.48 -15.15 -2.36
C LEU A 233 -7.00 -14.91 -2.47
N LYS A 234 -7.56 -14.86 -3.70
CA LYS A 234 -9.00 -14.73 -3.90
C LYS A 234 -9.77 -15.87 -3.25
N SER A 235 -9.28 -17.11 -3.37
CA SER A 235 -9.96 -18.29 -2.86
C SER A 235 -10.10 -18.32 -1.34
N ILE A 236 -9.19 -17.67 -0.62
CA ILE A 236 -9.17 -17.62 0.85
C ILE A 236 -9.71 -16.31 1.43
N GLN A 237 -10.21 -15.38 0.60
CA GLN A 237 -10.88 -14.18 1.07
C GLN A 237 -12.14 -14.51 1.87
N GLN A 238 -12.29 -13.95 3.05
CA GLN A 238 -13.46 -14.17 3.90
C GLN A 238 -14.70 -13.44 3.37
N LYS A 239 -15.87 -13.85 3.80
CA LYS A 239 -17.16 -13.27 3.36
C LYS A 239 -17.29 -11.77 3.62
N ASN A 240 -16.66 -11.25 4.69
CA ASN A 240 -16.61 -9.83 5.00
C ASN A 240 -15.55 -9.04 4.21
N GLY A 241 -14.86 -9.66 3.27
CA GLY A 241 -13.83 -9.04 2.45
C GLY A 241 -12.41 -9.07 3.03
N SER A 242 -12.24 -9.57 4.26
CA SER A 242 -10.94 -9.63 4.92
C SER A 242 -10.12 -10.86 4.56
N TRP A 243 -8.85 -10.84 4.95
CA TRP A 243 -7.99 -12.01 5.11
C TRP A 243 -7.55 -12.12 6.57
N SER A 244 -7.11 -13.32 6.95
CA SER A 244 -6.65 -13.59 8.30
C SER A 244 -5.36 -14.40 8.28
N PHE A 245 -4.39 -14.02 9.10
CA PHE A 245 -3.17 -14.80 9.28
C PHE A 245 -3.42 -16.17 9.91
N ALA A 246 -4.50 -16.31 10.69
CA ALA A 246 -4.85 -17.57 11.35
C ALA A 246 -5.78 -18.48 10.51
N LYS A 247 -6.51 -17.91 9.53
CA LYS A 247 -7.50 -18.64 8.71
C LYS A 247 -7.14 -18.53 7.24
N GLN A 248 -6.35 -19.46 6.73
CA GLN A 248 -5.73 -19.39 5.42
C GLN A 248 -6.19 -20.50 4.45
N GLY A 249 -7.30 -21.15 4.76
CA GLY A 249 -7.85 -22.23 3.92
C GLY A 249 -7.17 -23.59 4.10
N PRO A 250 -7.69 -24.62 3.40
CA PRO A 250 -7.16 -25.98 3.48
C PRO A 250 -5.72 -26.09 2.95
N GLY A 251 -4.90 -26.90 3.60
CA GLY A 251 -3.53 -27.19 3.17
C GLY A 251 -2.52 -26.05 3.40
N ALA A 252 -2.97 -24.89 3.86
CA ALA A 252 -2.09 -23.77 4.19
C ALA A 252 -1.63 -23.80 5.65
N VAL A 253 -0.43 -23.29 5.92
CA VAL A 253 0.16 -23.17 7.26
C VAL A 253 -0.30 -21.85 7.88
N PRO A 254 -1.10 -21.85 8.96
CA PRO A 254 -1.60 -20.65 9.59
C PRO A 254 -0.50 -19.92 10.35
N GLY A 255 -0.62 -18.60 10.43
CA GLY A 255 0.19 -17.76 11.30
C GLY A 255 -0.40 -17.70 12.73
N ARG A 256 0.38 -17.14 13.65
CA ARG A 256 -0.01 -17.01 15.07
C ARG A 256 -0.95 -15.85 15.35
N PHE A 257 -0.94 -14.79 14.53
CA PHE A 257 -1.80 -13.62 14.74
C PHE A 257 -3.27 -13.93 14.40
N LYS A 258 -4.14 -13.77 15.41
CA LYS A 258 -5.57 -14.12 15.33
C LYS A 258 -6.48 -12.91 15.06
N ARG A 259 -6.06 -11.70 15.42
CA ARG A 259 -6.87 -10.47 15.40
C ARG A 259 -6.26 -9.33 14.59
N THR A 260 -5.32 -9.62 13.70
CA THR A 260 -4.62 -8.61 12.87
C THR A 260 -5.15 -8.65 11.43
N GLU A 261 -6.50 -8.71 11.29
CA GLU A 261 -7.15 -8.87 9.99
C GLU A 261 -6.90 -7.69 9.05
N VAL A 262 -6.84 -6.44 9.56
CA VAL A 262 -6.54 -5.26 8.72
C VAL A 262 -5.16 -5.40 8.09
N GLY A 263 -4.15 -5.86 8.86
CA GLY A 263 -2.81 -6.11 8.34
C GLY A 263 -2.76 -7.23 7.29
N ALA A 264 -3.43 -8.34 7.55
CA ALA A 264 -3.56 -9.46 6.61
C ALA A 264 -4.27 -9.03 5.32
N THR A 265 -5.35 -8.28 5.46
CA THR A 265 -6.12 -7.73 4.34
C THR A 265 -5.29 -6.75 3.52
N SER A 266 -4.53 -5.88 4.18
CA SER A 266 -3.68 -4.90 3.50
C SER A 266 -2.58 -5.58 2.66
N LEU A 267 -1.90 -6.58 3.21
CA LEU A 267 -0.89 -7.34 2.45
C LEU A 267 -1.50 -8.04 1.23
N ALA A 268 -2.66 -8.70 1.39
CA ALA A 268 -3.33 -9.36 0.28
C ALA A 268 -3.84 -8.36 -0.77
N LEU A 269 -4.46 -7.25 -0.34
CA LEU A 269 -4.96 -6.20 -1.22
C LEU A 269 -3.86 -5.55 -2.06
N LEU A 270 -2.66 -5.33 -1.46
CA LEU A 270 -1.51 -4.76 -2.17
C LEU A 270 -1.10 -5.62 -3.38
N CYS A 271 -1.23 -6.95 -3.31
CA CYS A 271 -0.94 -7.82 -4.44
C CYS A 271 -1.92 -7.58 -5.62
N PHE A 272 -3.21 -7.39 -5.35
CA PHE A 272 -4.17 -7.06 -6.41
C PHE A 272 -3.95 -5.67 -6.99
N LEU A 273 -3.68 -4.67 -6.15
CA LEU A 273 -3.39 -3.30 -6.59
C LEU A 273 -2.06 -3.24 -7.35
N GLY A 274 -1.05 -4.00 -6.91
CA GLY A 274 0.23 -4.14 -7.60
C GLY A 274 0.08 -4.67 -9.02
N ALA A 275 -0.77 -5.68 -9.21
CA ALA A 275 -1.12 -6.23 -10.52
C ALA A 275 -2.05 -5.34 -11.36
N GLY A 276 -2.48 -4.17 -10.88
CA GLY A 276 -3.33 -3.22 -11.60
C GLY A 276 -4.83 -3.50 -11.51
N HIS A 277 -5.27 -4.35 -10.55
CA HIS A 277 -6.69 -4.60 -10.31
C HIS A 277 -7.25 -3.56 -9.33
N THR A 278 -8.37 -2.93 -9.69
CA THR A 278 -9.02 -1.90 -8.88
C THR A 278 -10.47 -2.28 -8.54
N HIS A 279 -11.09 -1.52 -7.64
CA HIS A 279 -12.51 -1.69 -7.28
C HIS A 279 -13.47 -1.13 -8.35
N VAL A 280 -12.95 -0.40 -9.34
CA VAL A 280 -13.73 0.23 -10.42
C VAL A 280 -13.55 -0.52 -11.73
N LYS A 281 -12.30 -0.86 -12.08
CA LYS A 281 -11.98 -1.55 -13.33
C LYS A 281 -12.65 -2.92 -13.40
N GLU A 282 -13.40 -3.17 -14.47
CA GLU A 282 -14.00 -4.49 -14.70
C GLU A 282 -12.91 -5.56 -14.83
N GLY A 283 -13.17 -6.73 -14.22
CA GLY A 283 -12.20 -7.83 -14.24
C GLY A 283 -12.46 -8.85 -13.14
N PRO A 284 -11.69 -9.93 -13.11
CA PRO A 284 -11.95 -11.08 -12.23
C PRO A 284 -11.78 -10.79 -10.74
N TYR A 285 -11.11 -9.69 -10.38
CA TYR A 285 -10.78 -9.32 -9.01
C TYR A 285 -11.46 -8.03 -8.52
N ARG A 286 -12.29 -7.36 -9.34
CA ARG A 286 -12.96 -6.11 -8.97
C ARG A 286 -13.70 -6.21 -7.63
N GLU A 287 -14.56 -7.22 -7.49
CA GLU A 287 -15.32 -7.45 -6.25
C GLU A 287 -14.40 -7.79 -5.07
N THR A 288 -13.32 -8.54 -5.30
CA THR A 288 -12.32 -8.87 -4.29
C THR A 288 -11.65 -7.61 -3.72
N VAL A 289 -11.23 -6.69 -4.60
CA VAL A 289 -10.62 -5.41 -4.22
C VAL A 289 -11.64 -4.50 -3.53
N GLU A 290 -12.86 -4.39 -4.07
CA GLU A 290 -13.94 -3.59 -3.50
C GLU A 290 -14.26 -4.00 -2.05
N ARG A 291 -14.42 -5.30 -1.81
CA ARG A 291 -14.72 -5.82 -0.46
C ARG A 291 -13.55 -5.63 0.51
N ALA A 292 -12.32 -5.76 0.04
CA ALA A 292 -11.13 -5.51 0.86
C ALA A 292 -11.00 -4.04 1.29
N LEU A 293 -11.21 -3.12 0.36
CA LEU A 293 -11.22 -1.68 0.66
C LEU A 293 -12.37 -1.31 1.61
N ALA A 294 -13.56 -1.88 1.42
CA ALA A 294 -14.69 -1.69 2.31
C ALA A 294 -14.35 -2.16 3.74
N PHE A 295 -13.77 -3.36 3.88
CA PHE A 295 -13.35 -3.89 5.18
C PHE A 295 -12.33 -2.98 5.89
N ILE A 296 -11.30 -2.48 5.18
CA ILE A 296 -10.31 -1.55 5.75
C ILE A 296 -11.01 -0.27 6.19
N GLY A 297 -11.91 0.29 5.36
CA GLY A 297 -12.66 1.50 5.69
C GLY A 297 -13.58 1.34 6.90
N GLU A 298 -14.30 0.23 7.00
CA GLU A 298 -15.18 -0.11 8.12
C GLU A 298 -14.42 -0.36 9.43
N SER A 299 -13.19 -0.87 9.33
CA SER A 299 -12.30 -1.08 10.48
C SER A 299 -11.66 0.20 11.02
N ALA A 300 -11.77 1.31 10.30
CA ALA A 300 -11.15 2.58 10.67
C ALA A 300 -11.85 3.26 11.85
N THR A 301 -11.09 3.74 12.81
CA THR A 301 -11.56 4.66 13.84
C THR A 301 -11.25 6.10 13.42
N VAL A 302 -12.29 6.85 13.03
CA VAL A 302 -12.14 8.23 12.58
C VAL A 302 -12.35 9.20 13.73
N THR A 303 -11.30 9.95 14.09
CA THR A 303 -11.34 10.96 15.15
C THR A 303 -10.56 12.20 14.74
N GLN A 304 -11.11 13.40 15.00
CA GLN A 304 -10.43 14.69 14.75
C GLN A 304 -9.77 14.81 13.36
N GLY A 305 -10.41 14.25 12.33
CA GLY A 305 -9.93 14.32 10.95
C GLY A 305 -8.74 13.40 10.64
N THR A 306 -8.49 12.40 11.47
CA THR A 306 -7.55 11.30 11.23
C THR A 306 -8.26 9.96 11.18
N ALA A 307 -7.70 8.98 10.47
CA ALA A 307 -8.18 7.60 10.43
C ALA A 307 -7.14 6.66 11.04
N ASP A 308 -7.47 6.09 12.18
CA ASP A 308 -6.74 5.01 12.81
C ASP A 308 -7.17 3.69 12.17
N LEU A 309 -6.26 3.08 11.41
CA LEU A 309 -6.48 1.84 10.66
C LEU A 309 -5.89 0.61 11.36
N ARG A 310 -5.34 0.77 12.55
CA ARG A 310 -4.67 -0.32 13.27
C ARG A 310 -5.63 -1.43 13.68
N GLY A 311 -6.92 -1.12 13.82
CA GLY A 311 -7.95 -2.06 14.26
C GLY A 311 -7.61 -2.70 15.60
N ASN A 312 -7.93 -3.99 15.74
CA ASN A 312 -7.62 -4.79 16.93
C ASN A 312 -6.27 -5.53 16.80
N SER A 313 -5.25 -4.89 16.22
CA SER A 313 -3.96 -5.51 15.97
C SER A 313 -3.27 -6.02 17.22
N GLU A 314 -2.70 -7.22 17.14
CA GLU A 314 -2.06 -7.90 18.25
C GLU A 314 -0.61 -7.45 18.46
N GLY A 315 -0.19 -7.45 19.71
CA GLY A 315 1.20 -7.23 20.12
C GLY A 315 1.76 -5.92 19.53
N ASN A 316 2.86 -6.03 18.83
CA ASN A 316 3.60 -4.91 18.24
C ASN A 316 3.17 -4.58 16.79
N ALA A 317 2.04 -5.13 16.30
CA ALA A 317 1.64 -4.97 14.90
C ALA A 317 1.03 -3.59 14.57
N GLY A 318 0.61 -2.81 15.57
CA GLY A 318 -0.23 -1.61 15.40
C GLY A 318 0.21 -0.68 14.27
N MET A 319 1.36 -0.03 14.39
CA MET A 319 1.80 0.93 13.37
C MET A 319 2.20 0.25 12.04
N TYR A 320 2.69 -1.00 12.03
CA TYR A 320 2.86 -1.75 10.78
C TYR A 320 1.55 -1.85 10.00
N VAL A 321 0.44 -2.12 10.70
CA VAL A 321 -0.89 -2.21 10.09
C VAL A 321 -1.36 -0.86 9.57
N GLN A 322 -1.10 0.22 10.32
CA GLN A 322 -1.39 1.58 9.86
C GLN A 322 -0.66 1.91 8.56
N GLY A 323 0.65 1.66 8.49
CA GLY A 323 1.47 1.89 7.30
C GLY A 323 0.95 1.08 6.10
N LEU A 324 0.77 -0.24 6.26
CA LEU A 324 0.28 -1.14 5.22
C LEU A 324 -1.11 -0.71 4.69
N ALA A 325 -2.05 -0.42 5.57
CA ALA A 325 -3.39 0.00 5.18
C ALA A 325 -3.36 1.37 4.47
N THR A 326 -2.50 2.29 4.92
CA THR A 326 -2.33 3.60 4.26
C THR A 326 -1.70 3.45 2.88
N ILE A 327 -0.75 2.52 2.67
CA ILE A 327 -0.22 2.20 1.33
C ILE A 327 -1.36 1.71 0.42
N CYS A 328 -2.21 0.78 0.89
CA CYS A 328 -3.36 0.29 0.12
C CYS A 328 -4.28 1.41 -0.33
N LEU A 329 -4.69 2.27 0.61
CA LEU A 329 -5.57 3.40 0.30
C LEU A 329 -4.90 4.38 -0.68
N SER A 330 -3.60 4.64 -0.51
CA SER A 330 -2.83 5.54 -1.37
C SER A 330 -2.69 4.99 -2.79
N GLU A 331 -2.37 3.71 -2.93
CA GLU A 331 -2.23 3.06 -4.24
C GLU A 331 -3.59 2.91 -4.94
N ALA A 332 -4.65 2.53 -4.20
CA ALA A 332 -6.00 2.48 -4.75
C ALA A 332 -6.50 3.85 -5.20
N HIS A 333 -6.23 4.91 -4.41
CA HIS A 333 -6.53 6.29 -4.79
C HIS A 333 -5.75 6.73 -6.04
N ALA A 334 -4.46 6.40 -6.12
CA ALA A 334 -3.64 6.77 -7.27
C ALA A 334 -4.08 6.10 -8.57
N LEU A 335 -4.64 4.89 -8.48
CA LEU A 335 -5.23 4.18 -9.63
C LEU A 335 -6.64 4.68 -9.98
N GLU A 336 -7.40 5.18 -9.00
CA GLU A 336 -8.82 5.59 -9.13
C GLU A 336 -9.09 6.92 -8.43
N HIS A 337 -8.37 7.97 -8.81
CA HIS A 337 -8.39 9.30 -8.17
C HIS A 337 -9.74 10.03 -8.22
N ARG A 338 -10.74 9.52 -8.95
CA ARG A 338 -12.10 10.09 -9.01
C ARG A 338 -12.96 9.71 -7.79
N ASP A 339 -12.56 8.71 -7.00
CA ASP A 339 -13.28 8.34 -5.77
C ASP A 339 -12.94 9.30 -4.62
N ARG A 340 -13.84 10.28 -4.41
CA ARG A 340 -13.68 11.30 -3.36
C ARG A 340 -13.68 10.74 -1.94
N ASN A 341 -14.35 9.61 -1.71
CA ASN A 341 -14.40 9.00 -0.37
C ASN A 341 -13.08 8.30 -0.07
N LEU A 342 -12.53 7.61 -1.07
CA LEU A 342 -11.20 7.01 -0.98
C LEU A 342 -10.12 8.09 -0.79
N THR A 343 -10.17 9.19 -1.55
CA THR A 343 -9.29 10.35 -1.37
C THR A 343 -9.31 10.85 0.07
N LYS A 344 -10.50 11.12 0.61
CA LYS A 344 -10.68 11.64 1.98
C LYS A 344 -10.18 10.66 3.04
N MET A 345 -10.44 9.36 2.86
CA MET A 345 -9.95 8.33 3.79
C MET A 345 -8.42 8.28 3.76
N THR A 346 -7.81 8.31 2.57
CA THR A 346 -6.36 8.35 2.39
C THR A 346 -5.74 9.56 3.09
N GLU A 347 -6.28 10.76 2.89
CA GLU A 347 -5.82 11.96 3.59
C GLU A 347 -5.91 11.84 5.12
N MET A 348 -6.99 11.25 5.64
CA MET A 348 -7.15 11.04 7.08
C MET A 348 -6.16 10.01 7.62
N ALA A 349 -5.85 8.96 6.86
CA ALA A 349 -4.86 7.95 7.22
C ALA A 349 -3.44 8.53 7.23
N VAL A 350 -3.08 9.34 6.24
CA VAL A 350 -1.81 10.07 6.18
C VAL A 350 -1.67 11.00 7.41
N ARG A 351 -2.69 11.80 7.70
CA ARG A 351 -2.68 12.67 8.90
C ARG A 351 -2.53 11.88 10.22
N PHE A 352 -3.04 10.65 10.27
CA PHE A 352 -2.81 9.80 11.45
C PHE A 352 -1.33 9.44 11.57
N ILE A 353 -0.68 8.98 10.50
CA ILE A 353 0.76 8.68 10.48
C ILE A 353 1.59 9.90 10.94
N GLU A 354 1.30 11.07 10.38
CA GLU A 354 2.01 12.31 10.73
C GLU A 354 1.83 12.69 12.21
N ARG A 355 0.63 12.52 12.78
CA ARG A 355 0.38 12.79 14.20
C ARG A 355 0.95 11.71 15.13
N ALA A 356 1.06 10.47 14.64
CA ALA A 356 1.63 9.35 15.36
C ALA A 356 3.17 9.39 15.45
N GLN A 357 3.82 10.21 14.63
CA GLN A 357 5.29 10.37 14.62
C GLN A 357 5.80 10.91 15.95
N ASN A 358 6.86 10.32 16.48
CA ASN A 358 7.54 10.85 17.67
C ASN A 358 8.32 12.13 17.28
N PRO A 359 8.03 13.30 17.87
CA PRO A 359 8.65 14.55 17.48
C PRO A 359 10.12 14.69 17.96
N VAL A 360 10.56 13.84 18.88
CA VAL A 360 11.92 13.87 19.46
C VAL A 360 12.84 12.93 18.70
N THR A 361 12.42 11.66 18.51
CA THR A 361 13.22 10.66 17.78
C THR A 361 13.08 10.75 16.28
N GLY A 362 12.02 11.42 15.79
CA GLY A 362 11.76 11.62 14.37
C GLY A 362 11.15 10.41 13.64
N GLY A 363 11.00 9.27 14.28
CA GLY A 363 10.47 8.06 13.67
C GLY A 363 9.14 7.59 14.27
N TRP A 364 8.85 6.32 14.06
CA TRP A 364 7.69 5.60 14.61
C TRP A 364 8.14 4.26 15.19
N ARG A 365 7.30 3.69 16.04
CA ARG A 365 7.41 2.33 16.55
C ARG A 365 6.02 1.68 16.59
N TYR A 366 5.74 0.83 17.55
CA TYR A 366 4.53 0.01 17.55
C TYR A 366 3.25 0.77 17.87
N LYS A 367 3.34 1.89 18.60
CA LYS A 367 2.22 2.74 19.04
C LYS A 367 2.40 4.17 18.54
N PRO A 368 1.31 4.94 18.37
CA PRO A 368 1.41 6.37 18.11
C PRO A 368 2.24 7.06 19.20
N ARG A 369 3.19 7.88 18.78
CA ARG A 369 4.11 8.64 19.67
C ARG A 369 4.83 7.77 20.69
N ASP A 370 5.15 6.53 20.33
CA ASP A 370 6.00 5.65 21.15
C ASP A 370 7.30 6.38 21.52
N ASP A 371 7.81 6.19 22.74
CA ASP A 371 8.98 6.90 23.27
C ASP A 371 10.26 6.64 22.47
N THR A 372 10.30 5.54 21.75
CA THR A 372 11.39 5.14 20.88
C THR A 372 10.90 4.93 19.46
N SER A 373 11.84 4.81 18.51
CA SER A 373 11.54 4.53 17.11
C SER A 373 12.42 3.37 16.60
N ASP A 374 11.95 2.62 15.60
CA ASP A 374 12.72 1.58 14.95
C ASP A 374 12.65 1.64 13.42
N THR A 375 13.72 1.19 12.78
CA THR A 375 13.92 1.28 11.34
C THR A 375 12.85 0.50 10.56
N SER A 376 12.34 -0.61 11.11
CA SER A 376 11.39 -1.43 10.34
C SER A 376 10.00 -0.80 10.28
N VAL A 377 9.51 -0.19 11.36
CA VAL A 377 8.25 0.57 11.34
C VAL A 377 8.39 1.83 10.49
N VAL A 378 9.52 2.57 10.67
CA VAL A 378 9.82 3.74 9.83
C VAL A 378 9.79 3.39 8.35
N GLY A 379 10.26 2.18 7.96
CA GLY A 379 10.19 1.69 6.60
C GLY A 379 8.77 1.71 6.02
N TRP A 380 7.81 1.13 6.72
CA TRP A 380 6.42 1.07 6.28
C TRP A 380 5.75 2.45 6.26
N GLU A 381 6.02 3.29 7.27
CA GLU A 381 5.43 4.62 7.33
C GLU A 381 5.98 5.56 6.25
N VAL A 382 7.29 5.50 5.97
CA VAL A 382 7.89 6.26 4.86
C VAL A 382 7.35 5.77 3.51
N MET A 383 7.20 4.46 3.31
CA MET A 383 6.57 3.92 2.10
C MET A 383 5.12 4.41 1.96
N ALA A 384 4.36 4.45 3.06
CA ALA A 384 2.98 4.94 3.05
C ALA A 384 2.91 6.42 2.66
N LEU A 385 3.76 7.26 3.25
CA LEU A 385 3.84 8.68 2.92
C LEU A 385 4.30 8.90 1.47
N GLN A 386 5.25 8.10 0.99
CA GLN A 386 5.71 8.17 -0.41
C GLN A 386 4.59 7.73 -1.38
N SER A 387 3.89 6.63 -1.12
CA SER A 387 2.76 6.19 -1.95
C SER A 387 1.65 7.25 -1.99
N ALA A 388 1.37 7.90 -0.86
CA ALA A 388 0.42 9.00 -0.78
C ALA A 388 0.87 10.21 -1.63
N LYS A 389 2.14 10.60 -1.52
CA LYS A 389 2.73 11.70 -2.32
C LYS A 389 2.67 11.38 -3.82
N SER A 390 2.98 10.16 -4.22
CA SER A 390 2.90 9.70 -5.62
C SER A 390 1.45 9.71 -6.14
N GLY A 391 0.48 9.45 -5.26
CA GLY A 391 -0.95 9.62 -5.53
C GLY A 391 -1.45 11.07 -5.41
N ARG A 392 -0.58 12.07 -5.33
CA ARG A 392 -0.90 13.50 -5.20
C ARG A 392 -1.67 13.85 -3.90
N ILE A 393 -1.57 13.03 -2.87
CA ILE A 393 -2.06 13.35 -1.52
C ILE A 393 -0.99 14.19 -0.80
N ARG A 394 -1.43 15.27 -0.17
CA ARG A 394 -0.53 16.16 0.57
C ARG A 394 0.11 15.47 1.76
N VAL A 395 1.43 15.51 1.85
CA VAL A 395 2.26 14.96 2.93
C VAL A 395 3.10 16.06 3.57
N SER A 396 3.22 16.05 4.90
CA SER A 396 3.99 17.03 5.66
C SER A 396 5.49 16.91 5.40
N SER A 397 6.11 17.98 4.87
CA SER A 397 7.56 18.07 4.73
C SER A 397 8.29 17.96 6.08
N LYS A 398 7.66 18.42 7.18
CA LYS A 398 8.19 18.24 8.54
C LYS A 398 8.30 16.76 8.91
N SER A 399 7.28 15.95 8.62
CA SER A 399 7.32 14.52 8.90
C SER A 399 8.42 13.81 8.12
N LEU A 400 8.61 14.18 6.85
CA LEU A 400 9.68 13.61 6.03
C LEU A 400 11.08 14.02 6.54
N ARG A 401 11.26 15.27 7.00
CA ARG A 401 12.53 15.71 7.61
C ARG A 401 12.83 14.93 8.90
N LEU A 402 11.86 14.82 9.79
CA LEU A 402 12.01 14.04 11.03
C LEU A 402 12.38 12.58 10.74
N ALA A 403 11.77 11.97 9.73
CA ALA A 403 12.13 10.61 9.31
C ALA A 403 13.58 10.51 8.81
N ARG A 404 14.08 11.53 8.08
CA ARG A 404 15.50 11.61 7.68
C ARG A 404 16.43 11.67 8.90
N ASP A 405 16.07 12.46 9.91
CA ASP A 405 16.86 12.61 11.13
C ASP A 405 16.92 11.30 11.92
N PHE A 406 15.76 10.60 12.06
CA PHE A 406 15.75 9.26 12.63
C PHE A 406 16.66 8.29 11.86
N LEU A 407 16.54 8.25 10.53
CA LEU A 407 17.38 7.36 9.71
C LEU A 407 18.87 7.69 9.87
N ARG A 408 19.24 8.98 10.05
CA ARG A 408 20.63 9.36 10.34
C ARG A 408 21.11 8.77 11.67
N SER A 409 20.28 8.81 12.71
CA SER A 409 20.61 8.22 14.02
C SER A 409 20.66 6.70 14.01
N ALA A 410 19.96 6.03 13.07
CA ALA A 410 19.95 4.57 12.91
C ALA A 410 21.10 4.02 12.05
N GLN A 411 21.93 4.90 11.46
CA GLN A 411 23.15 4.47 10.76
C GLN A 411 24.09 3.77 11.74
N ALA A 412 24.64 2.64 11.33
CA ALA A 412 25.41 1.73 12.19
C ALA A 412 26.85 1.50 11.70
N ASP A 413 27.31 2.27 10.70
CA ASP A 413 28.67 2.29 10.24
C ASP A 413 29.13 3.72 9.97
N ALA A 414 30.46 3.94 9.96
CA ALA A 414 31.07 5.25 9.74
C ALA A 414 30.78 5.85 8.35
N ALA A 415 30.44 4.99 7.38
CA ALA A 415 30.09 5.43 6.03
C ALA A 415 28.62 5.80 5.86
N GLY A 416 27.78 5.59 6.89
CA GLY A 416 26.34 5.83 6.83
C GLY A 416 25.59 4.94 5.84
N ALA A 417 26.18 3.80 5.48
CA ALA A 417 25.65 2.88 4.46
C ALA A 417 24.82 1.73 5.03
N LEU A 418 25.05 1.38 6.31
CA LEU A 418 24.41 0.26 6.98
C LEU A 418 23.51 0.76 8.11
N TYR A 419 22.42 0.02 8.39
CA TYR A 419 21.39 0.46 9.34
C TYR A 419 21.15 -0.58 10.42
N ALA A 420 20.97 -0.07 11.66
CA ALA A 420 20.54 -0.82 12.83
C ALA A 420 19.00 -0.86 12.92
N TYR A 421 18.49 -1.75 13.77
CA TYR A 421 17.07 -1.79 14.11
C TYR A 421 16.65 -0.57 14.93
N VAL A 422 17.42 -0.24 15.97
CA VAL A 422 17.29 1.01 16.73
C VAL A 422 18.66 1.69 16.82
N PRO A 423 18.73 3.00 16.99
CA PRO A 423 19.99 3.73 17.15
C PRO A 423 20.91 3.13 18.20
N GLY A 424 22.21 3.08 17.91
CA GLY A 424 23.23 2.54 18.80
C GLY A 424 23.40 1.01 18.75
N GLN A 425 22.61 0.29 17.99
CA GLN A 425 22.78 -1.16 17.76
C GLN A 425 23.64 -1.45 16.51
N GLY A 426 24.08 -2.71 16.40
CA GLY A 426 24.77 -3.19 15.20
C GLY A 426 23.88 -3.26 13.96
N ALA A 427 24.49 -3.10 12.80
CA ALA A 427 23.80 -3.19 11.51
C ALA A 427 23.15 -4.56 11.29
N LYS A 428 21.97 -4.55 10.64
CA LYS A 428 21.29 -5.76 10.18
C LYS A 428 21.00 -5.66 8.67
N PRO A 429 21.13 -6.76 7.91
CA PRO A 429 20.89 -6.73 6.47
C PRO A 429 19.49 -6.25 6.09
N SER A 430 18.44 -6.73 6.78
CA SER A 430 17.08 -6.31 6.54
C SER A 430 16.86 -4.84 6.87
N MET A 431 17.43 -4.33 7.97
CA MET A 431 17.34 -2.92 8.32
C MET A 431 18.13 -2.03 7.37
N THR A 432 19.25 -2.54 6.86
CA THR A 432 20.03 -1.85 5.81
C THR A 432 19.18 -1.71 4.53
N ALA A 433 18.51 -2.77 4.09
CA ALA A 433 17.62 -2.71 2.94
C ALA A 433 16.47 -1.70 3.16
N VAL A 434 15.83 -1.71 4.34
CA VAL A 434 14.77 -0.74 4.72
C VAL A 434 15.32 0.68 4.72
N GLY A 435 16.44 0.92 5.40
CA GLY A 435 17.03 2.25 5.51
C GLY A 435 17.42 2.85 4.16
N LEU A 436 18.06 2.05 3.29
CA LEU A 436 18.44 2.50 1.95
C LEU A 436 17.24 2.81 1.06
N LEU A 437 16.18 1.98 1.10
CA LEU A 437 14.95 2.26 0.37
C LEU A 437 14.30 3.57 0.83
N CYS A 438 14.22 3.78 2.15
CA CYS A 438 13.73 5.04 2.70
C CYS A 438 14.57 6.23 2.25
N ARG A 439 15.90 6.10 2.21
CA ARG A 439 16.80 7.17 1.73
C ARG A 439 16.57 7.51 0.26
N MET A 440 16.34 6.49 -0.60
CA MET A 440 15.97 6.71 -2.00
C MET A 440 14.66 7.50 -2.11
N TYR A 441 13.63 7.12 -1.37
CA TYR A 441 12.34 7.83 -1.35
C TYR A 441 12.43 9.23 -0.75
N LEU A 442 13.37 9.46 0.16
CA LEU A 442 13.63 10.75 0.79
C LEU A 442 14.68 11.59 0.04
N GLY A 443 15.07 11.19 -1.17
CA GLY A 443 15.83 12.02 -2.11
C GLY A 443 17.33 11.74 -2.23
N TRP A 444 17.85 10.64 -1.64
CA TRP A 444 19.23 10.26 -1.95
C TRP A 444 19.37 9.88 -3.42
N ARG A 445 20.33 10.48 -4.09
CA ARG A 445 20.63 10.24 -5.50
C ARG A 445 21.61 9.07 -5.66
N ASN A 446 21.71 8.54 -6.86
CA ASN A 446 22.61 7.45 -7.22
C ASN A 446 24.12 7.81 -7.11
N ASP A 447 24.44 9.09 -7.05
CA ASP A 447 25.81 9.59 -6.81
C ASP A 447 26.20 9.63 -5.31
N ASN A 448 25.26 9.44 -4.38
CA ASN A 448 25.53 9.45 -2.94
C ASN A 448 26.45 8.28 -2.53
N PRO A 449 27.64 8.54 -1.94
CA PRO A 449 28.62 7.48 -1.63
C PRO A 449 28.12 6.43 -0.62
N SER A 450 27.34 6.86 0.38
CA SER A 450 26.76 5.95 1.38
C SER A 450 25.75 5.01 0.73
N LEU A 451 24.90 5.53 -0.18
CA LEU A 451 23.96 4.72 -0.94
C LEU A 451 24.68 3.71 -1.83
N GLN A 452 25.69 4.15 -2.59
CA GLN A 452 26.50 3.28 -3.44
C GLN A 452 27.11 2.11 -2.64
N LYS A 453 27.66 2.42 -1.47
CA LYS A 453 28.27 1.41 -0.58
C LYS A 453 27.22 0.45 -0.03
N GLY A 454 26.08 0.95 0.39
CA GLY A 454 24.97 0.14 0.89
C GLY A 454 24.35 -0.77 -0.18
N VAL A 455 24.17 -0.27 -1.39
CA VAL A 455 23.68 -1.07 -2.55
C VAL A 455 24.69 -2.18 -2.89
N LYS A 456 25.99 -1.87 -2.95
CA LYS A 456 27.05 -2.89 -3.16
C LYS A 456 27.04 -3.94 -2.06
N TYR A 457 26.81 -3.55 -0.80
CA TYR A 457 26.68 -4.49 0.32
C TYR A 457 25.51 -5.45 0.11
N LEU A 458 24.31 -4.96 -0.26
CA LEU A 458 23.14 -5.81 -0.51
C LEU A 458 23.37 -6.73 -1.72
N ALA A 459 23.91 -6.20 -2.82
CA ALA A 459 24.20 -6.97 -4.03
C ALA A 459 25.22 -8.09 -3.76
N GLY A 460 26.30 -7.78 -3.03
CA GLY A 460 27.33 -8.77 -2.68
C GLY A 460 26.84 -9.84 -1.70
N ARG A 461 25.80 -9.54 -0.90
CA ARG A 461 25.18 -10.50 0.00
C ARG A 461 24.24 -11.48 -0.72
N GLY A 462 23.59 -11.03 -1.77
CA GLY A 462 22.59 -11.78 -2.52
C GLY A 462 21.27 -11.98 -1.78
N PRO A 463 20.28 -12.64 -2.42
CA PRO A 463 19.00 -13.01 -1.83
C PRO A 463 19.17 -14.01 -0.67
N ASN A 464 18.26 -13.91 0.31
CA ASN A 464 18.24 -14.83 1.45
C ASN A 464 17.03 -15.77 1.35
N ARG A 465 17.29 -17.08 1.26
CA ARG A 465 16.23 -18.09 1.14
C ARG A 465 15.28 -18.14 2.34
N ASN A 466 15.74 -17.67 3.49
CA ASN A 466 15.00 -17.77 4.76
C ASN A 466 14.52 -16.42 5.31
N ASP A 467 14.63 -15.33 4.54
CA ASP A 467 14.21 -14.00 4.99
C ASP A 467 13.52 -13.24 3.85
N MET A 468 12.21 -13.50 3.70
CA MET A 468 11.41 -12.84 2.67
C MET A 468 11.22 -11.34 2.94
N TYR A 469 11.29 -10.91 4.21
CA TYR A 469 11.26 -9.50 4.56
C TYR A 469 12.47 -8.74 4.02
N TYR A 470 13.66 -9.31 4.22
CA TYR A 470 14.91 -8.80 3.63
C TYR A 470 14.81 -8.76 2.10
N ASN A 471 14.39 -9.87 1.49
CA ASN A 471 14.28 -9.97 0.04
C ASN A 471 13.33 -8.92 -0.54
N TYR A 472 12.17 -8.69 0.07
CA TYR A 472 11.18 -7.71 -0.38
C TYR A 472 11.76 -6.28 -0.43
N TYR A 473 12.46 -5.85 0.62
CA TYR A 473 13.05 -4.51 0.66
C TYR A 473 14.30 -4.39 -0.22
N ALA A 474 15.21 -5.38 -0.17
CA ALA A 474 16.42 -5.35 -0.97
C ALA A 474 16.13 -5.42 -2.48
N THR A 475 15.09 -6.15 -2.88
CA THR A 475 14.63 -6.18 -4.27
C THR A 475 14.22 -4.79 -4.77
N GLN A 476 13.48 -4.02 -3.98
CA GLN A 476 13.11 -2.66 -4.36
C GLN A 476 14.33 -1.75 -4.46
N VAL A 477 15.28 -1.83 -3.51
CA VAL A 477 16.54 -1.07 -3.56
C VAL A 477 17.31 -1.35 -4.84
N LEU A 478 17.52 -2.63 -5.16
CA LEU A 478 18.30 -3.02 -6.33
C LEU A 478 17.55 -2.75 -7.64
N HIS A 479 16.22 -2.88 -7.65
CA HIS A 479 15.40 -2.50 -8.79
C HIS A 479 15.48 -0.98 -9.07
N HIS A 480 15.38 -0.14 -8.06
CA HIS A 480 15.55 1.30 -8.21
C HIS A 480 16.96 1.68 -8.63
N TRP A 481 17.96 0.94 -8.19
CA TRP A 481 19.35 1.14 -8.58
C TRP A 481 19.62 0.76 -10.04
N GLY A 482 19.14 -0.40 -10.48
CA GLY A 482 19.33 -0.89 -11.84
C GLY A 482 20.72 -1.51 -12.10
N GLY A 483 21.06 -1.62 -13.39
CA GLY A 483 22.35 -2.13 -13.86
C GLY A 483 22.58 -3.63 -13.57
N ASP A 484 23.86 -4.06 -13.58
CA ASP A 484 24.20 -5.49 -13.44
C ASP A 484 23.90 -6.04 -12.05
N MET A 485 23.98 -5.20 -11.00
CA MET A 485 23.61 -5.61 -9.65
C MET A 485 22.13 -6.00 -9.56
N TRP A 486 21.24 -5.25 -10.24
CA TRP A 486 19.84 -5.63 -10.37
C TRP A 486 19.65 -6.90 -11.18
N LYS A 487 20.31 -7.04 -12.33
CA LYS A 487 20.16 -8.22 -13.19
C LYS A 487 20.51 -9.51 -12.46
N THR A 488 21.65 -9.52 -11.76
CA THR A 488 22.13 -10.69 -10.99
C THR A 488 21.16 -11.03 -9.85
N TRP A 489 20.78 -10.03 -9.05
CA TRP A 489 19.81 -10.19 -7.95
C TRP A 489 18.47 -10.73 -8.46
N ASN A 490 17.94 -10.10 -9.49
CA ASN A 490 16.65 -10.44 -10.08
C ASN A 490 16.64 -11.88 -10.59
N GLN A 491 17.65 -12.29 -11.34
CA GLN A 491 17.73 -13.64 -11.86
C GLN A 491 17.69 -14.68 -10.73
N GLU A 492 18.52 -14.51 -9.72
CA GLU A 492 18.61 -15.47 -8.60
C GLU A 492 17.30 -15.56 -7.80
N LEU A 493 16.75 -14.41 -7.38
CA LEU A 493 15.55 -14.39 -6.53
C LEU A 493 14.28 -14.80 -7.30
N ARG A 494 14.11 -14.32 -8.54
CA ARG A 494 13.00 -14.70 -9.40
C ARG A 494 12.95 -16.21 -9.61
N GLU A 495 14.08 -16.83 -9.99
CA GLU A 495 14.13 -18.28 -10.19
C GLU A 495 13.90 -19.05 -8.87
N GLN A 496 14.39 -18.54 -7.74
CA GLN A 496 14.09 -19.13 -6.45
C GLN A 496 12.58 -19.11 -6.15
N LEU A 497 11.90 -17.97 -6.37
CA LEU A 497 10.47 -17.82 -6.12
C LEU A 497 9.64 -18.67 -7.08
N VAL A 498 9.97 -18.70 -8.37
CA VAL A 498 9.27 -19.53 -9.36
C VAL A 498 9.36 -21.01 -8.99
N ARG A 499 10.55 -21.51 -8.64
CA ARG A 499 10.74 -22.93 -8.28
C ARG A 499 10.12 -23.33 -6.95
N SER A 500 9.89 -22.39 -6.03
CA SER A 500 9.38 -22.68 -4.68
C SER A 500 7.88 -22.50 -4.52
N GLN A 501 7.17 -22.03 -5.56
CA GLN A 501 5.71 -21.95 -5.52
C GLN A 501 5.08 -23.34 -5.47
N ILE A 502 4.06 -23.50 -4.66
CA ILE A 502 3.25 -24.73 -4.62
C ILE A 502 2.37 -24.76 -5.88
N THR A 503 2.52 -25.83 -6.67
CA THR A 503 1.81 -25.99 -7.95
C THR A 503 0.58 -26.85 -7.86
N GLU A 504 0.43 -27.68 -6.82
CA GLU A 504 -0.62 -28.67 -6.69
C GLU A 504 -1.30 -28.63 -5.32
N GLY A 505 -2.50 -29.18 -5.25
CA GLY A 505 -3.29 -29.29 -4.03
C GLY A 505 -4.01 -28.00 -3.62
N PRO A 506 -4.64 -27.98 -2.43
CA PRO A 506 -5.49 -26.85 -2.00
C PRO A 506 -4.75 -25.54 -1.78
N ALA A 507 -3.43 -25.60 -1.58
CA ALA A 507 -2.58 -24.44 -1.39
C ALA A 507 -1.82 -24.03 -2.67
N ALA A 508 -2.18 -24.58 -3.84
CA ALA A 508 -1.56 -24.23 -5.11
C ALA A 508 -1.63 -22.72 -5.38
N GLY A 509 -0.53 -22.17 -5.90
CA GLY A 509 -0.35 -20.73 -6.11
C GLY A 509 0.30 -19.99 -4.93
N SER A 510 0.45 -20.60 -3.78
CA SER A 510 1.06 -19.99 -2.59
C SER A 510 2.50 -20.46 -2.36
N TRP A 511 3.18 -19.84 -1.37
CA TRP A 511 4.52 -20.22 -0.93
C TRP A 511 4.51 -20.66 0.53
N ARG A 512 5.22 -21.75 0.83
CA ARG A 512 5.31 -22.25 2.21
C ARG A 512 6.05 -21.22 3.10
N PRO A 513 5.60 -21.03 4.35
CA PRO A 513 6.30 -20.18 5.30
C PRO A 513 7.75 -20.64 5.47
N ASN A 514 8.67 -19.69 5.41
CA ASN A 514 10.10 -19.93 5.64
C ASN A 514 10.70 -18.72 6.35
N GLY A 515 11.45 -18.95 7.44
CA GLY A 515 12.13 -17.92 8.20
C GLY A 515 11.34 -17.31 9.36
N PRO A 516 11.96 -16.40 10.12
CA PRO A 516 11.51 -16.01 11.45
C PRO A 516 10.18 -15.22 11.48
N HIS A 517 9.89 -14.45 10.43
CA HIS A 517 8.64 -13.67 10.37
C HIS A 517 7.46 -14.47 9.83
N SER A 518 7.73 -15.57 9.15
CA SER A 518 6.71 -16.42 8.54
C SER A 518 5.84 -17.12 9.58
N GLU A 519 6.35 -17.41 10.77
CA GLU A 519 5.55 -17.99 11.86
C GLU A 519 4.44 -17.07 12.36
N VAL A 520 4.63 -15.75 12.28
CA VAL A 520 3.65 -14.76 12.74
C VAL A 520 2.49 -14.66 11.76
N GLY A 521 2.78 -14.51 10.48
CA GLY A 521 1.81 -14.32 9.42
C GLY A 521 1.46 -15.58 8.62
N GLY A 522 2.20 -16.68 8.81
CA GLY A 522 1.97 -17.95 8.13
C GLY A 522 2.17 -17.88 6.62
N GLN A 523 1.48 -18.74 5.92
CA GLN A 523 1.59 -18.87 4.46
C GLN A 523 1.08 -17.62 3.71
N LEU A 524 0.09 -16.91 4.27
CA LEU A 524 -0.41 -15.65 3.71
C LEU A 524 0.70 -14.60 3.64
N TYR A 525 1.45 -14.41 4.73
CA TYR A 525 2.57 -13.46 4.78
C TYR A 525 3.64 -13.80 3.75
N GLN A 526 4.07 -15.07 3.72
CA GLN A 526 5.07 -15.53 2.76
C GLN A 526 4.60 -15.32 1.31
N THR A 527 3.36 -15.71 1.02
CA THR A 527 2.77 -15.60 -0.32
C THR A 527 2.64 -14.15 -0.77
N THR A 528 2.13 -13.27 0.09
CA THR A 528 1.94 -11.86 -0.28
C THR A 528 3.27 -11.17 -0.56
N LEU A 529 4.31 -11.37 0.26
CA LEU A 529 5.61 -10.79 -0.01
C LEU A 529 6.29 -11.40 -1.24
N SER A 530 6.07 -12.70 -1.52
CA SER A 530 6.58 -13.32 -2.75
C SER A 530 5.92 -12.73 -4.00
N ILE A 531 4.61 -12.55 -4.00
CA ILE A 531 3.87 -11.89 -5.10
C ILE A 531 4.37 -10.45 -5.27
N LEU A 532 4.39 -9.64 -4.21
CA LEU A 532 4.83 -8.25 -4.25
C LEU A 532 6.29 -8.09 -4.72
N THR A 533 7.13 -9.09 -4.47
CA THR A 533 8.50 -9.14 -4.96
C THR A 533 8.54 -9.45 -6.46
N LEU A 534 7.71 -10.37 -6.94
CA LEU A 534 7.59 -10.68 -8.38
C LEU A 534 6.87 -9.57 -9.17
N GLU A 535 6.11 -8.71 -8.51
CA GLU A 535 5.44 -7.54 -9.11
C GLU A 535 6.32 -6.30 -9.18
N VAL A 536 7.54 -6.33 -8.65
CA VAL A 536 8.42 -5.16 -8.56
C VAL A 536 8.62 -4.45 -9.88
N TYR A 537 8.64 -5.18 -11.00
CA TYR A 537 8.89 -4.65 -12.34
C TYR A 537 7.90 -3.56 -12.77
N TYR A 538 6.64 -3.76 -12.46
CA TYR A 538 5.53 -2.87 -12.88
C TYR A 538 4.85 -2.16 -11.71
N ARG A 539 5.06 -2.65 -10.48
CA ARG A 539 4.52 -1.99 -9.28
C ARG A 539 5.29 -0.73 -8.93
N HIS A 540 6.62 -0.74 -9.10
CA HIS A 540 7.51 0.35 -8.76
C HIS A 540 8.42 0.69 -9.93
N LEU A 541 8.11 1.76 -10.66
CA LEU A 541 9.03 2.23 -11.71
C LEU A 541 10.32 2.79 -11.07
N PRO A 542 11.52 2.46 -11.61
CA PRO A 542 12.79 2.86 -11.03
C PRO A 542 12.93 4.38 -10.88
N ILE A 543 13.19 4.85 -9.67
CA ILE A 543 13.25 6.27 -9.31
C ILE A 543 14.27 7.01 -10.19
N TYR A 544 15.47 6.48 -10.35
CA TYR A 544 16.56 7.17 -11.06
C TYR A 544 16.35 7.22 -12.56
N GLN A 545 15.86 6.15 -13.18
CA GLN A 545 15.57 6.13 -14.62
C GLN A 545 14.41 7.06 -14.99
N ARG A 546 13.45 7.23 -14.11
CA ARG A 546 12.34 8.17 -14.28
C ARG A 546 12.81 9.62 -14.23
N LEU A 547 13.75 9.95 -13.36
CA LEU A 547 14.35 11.29 -13.27
C LEU A 547 15.16 11.66 -14.52
N GLU A 548 15.77 10.69 -15.19
CA GLU A 548 16.52 10.89 -16.43
C GLU A 548 15.60 11.23 -17.63
N GLN A 549 14.33 10.83 -17.60
CA GLN A 549 13.37 11.08 -18.68
C GLN A 549 12.63 12.41 -18.57
N GLY A 550 12.91 13.21 -17.53
CA GLY A 550 12.30 14.50 -17.29
C GLY A 550 10.90 14.42 -16.64
N PRO A 551 10.30 15.56 -16.31
CA PRO A 551 8.94 15.61 -15.79
C PRO A 551 7.96 15.14 -16.85
N VAL A 552 7.01 14.28 -16.47
CA VAL A 552 5.87 13.92 -17.34
C VAL A 552 5.07 15.20 -17.55
N ASP A 553 4.88 15.57 -18.82
CA ASP A 553 4.09 16.75 -19.19
C ASP A 553 2.67 16.63 -18.59
N PRO A 554 2.26 17.54 -17.70
CA PRO A 554 0.94 17.46 -17.09
C PRO A 554 -0.21 17.63 -18.10
N ALA A 555 0.04 18.15 -19.31
CA ALA A 555 -0.96 18.28 -20.38
C ALA A 555 -1.31 16.94 -21.05
N VAL A 556 -0.59 15.84 -20.78
CA VAL A 556 -0.83 14.51 -21.36
C VAL A 556 -1.56 13.58 -20.35
N ALA A 557 -1.91 14.07 -19.16
CA ALA A 557 -2.53 13.29 -18.08
C ALA A 557 -4.07 13.49 -17.97
N GLU A 558 -4.72 14.12 -18.96
CA GLU A 558 -6.20 14.25 -19.06
C GLU A 558 -6.83 13.13 -19.88
#